data_46b632ea5e3e1393a423a443297cab5f
#
_entry.id   46b632ea5e3e1393a423a443297cab5f
#
_cell.length_a   1.000
_cell.length_b   1.000
_cell.length_c   1.000
_cell.angle_alpha   90.00
_cell.angle_beta   90.00
_cell.angle_gamma   90.00
#
_symmetry.space_group_name_H-M   'P 1'
#
loop_
_entity.id
_entity.type
_entity.pdbx_description
1 polymer ?
#
loop_
_entity_poly.entity_id
_entity_poly.type
_entity_poly.pdbx_seq_one_letter_code
_entity_poly.pdbx_strand_id
1 'polypeptide(L)'
;NKIAFVISKAFGNVGQVLTDEQKESLVRVITEKVQKATEKTVENIQDIVEETLMEQGFYAVAKSFILYRQKRSELRTARIALVTATGDLTLDKCLERIQKDFLEPEYSLNVLSAKFVSISKPSSSVNDQLNSLIKAACELTTQTAPKFEMIAGRLLAHKFHRNLEIELSKLTLRGFYDKLIYLTE
;
A
#
# COMPACT_ATOMS: atom_id res chain seq x y z
N ASN A 1 11.42 14.54 -12.70
CA ASN A 1 10.38 13.99 -13.55
C ASN A 1 10.03 12.58 -13.06
N LYS A 2 8.73 12.33 -12.74
CA LYS A 2 8.28 11.03 -12.20
C LYS A 2 8.51 9.88 -13.19
N ILE A 3 8.36 10.12 -14.49
CA ILE A 3 8.60 9.13 -15.54
C ILE A 3 10.07 8.69 -15.52
N ALA A 4 11.01 9.63 -15.48
CA ALA A 4 12.44 9.33 -15.43
C ALA A 4 12.82 8.48 -14.20
N PHE A 5 12.23 8.76 -13.04
CA PHE A 5 12.44 7.98 -11.82
C PHE A 5 11.95 6.54 -11.96
N VAL A 6 10.74 6.36 -12.50
CA VAL A 6 10.14 5.03 -12.69
C VAL A 6 10.96 4.19 -13.68
N ILE A 7 11.41 4.79 -14.79
CA ILE A 7 12.27 4.13 -15.78
C ILE A 7 13.59 3.70 -15.13
N SER A 8 14.30 4.62 -14.43
CA SER A 8 15.56 4.28 -13.78
C SER A 8 15.41 3.15 -12.78
N LYS A 9 14.29 3.10 -12.04
CA LYS A 9 14.00 2.02 -11.10
C LYS A 9 13.75 0.68 -11.82
N ALA A 10 13.02 0.71 -12.94
CA ALA A 10 12.74 -0.50 -13.72
C ALA A 10 14.02 -1.12 -14.29
N PHE A 11 14.93 -0.30 -14.81
CA PHE A 11 16.25 -0.74 -15.30
C PHE A 11 17.12 -1.27 -14.16
N GLY A 12 17.16 -0.58 -13.01
CA GLY A 12 17.91 -1.03 -11.83
C GLY A 12 17.46 -2.40 -11.31
N ASN A 13 16.16 -2.70 -11.37
CA ASN A 13 15.63 -4.00 -10.96
C ASN A 13 16.10 -5.18 -11.82
N VAL A 14 16.53 -4.91 -13.05
CA VAL A 14 17.03 -5.93 -14.01
C VAL A 14 18.57 -5.92 -14.06
N GLY A 15 19.22 -5.05 -13.29
CA GLY A 15 20.67 -4.90 -13.30
C GLY A 15 21.20 -4.25 -14.59
N GLN A 16 20.34 -3.61 -15.38
CA GLN A 16 20.71 -2.85 -16.56
C GLN A 16 20.90 -1.38 -16.22
N VAL A 17 21.96 -0.78 -16.72
CA VAL A 17 22.23 0.66 -16.54
C VAL A 17 22.02 1.35 -17.89
N LEU A 18 21.16 2.38 -17.88
CA LEU A 18 21.00 3.27 -19.03
C LEU A 18 22.10 4.32 -19.03
N THR A 19 22.62 4.66 -20.21
CA THR A 19 23.36 5.92 -20.37
C THR A 19 22.40 7.11 -20.21
N ASP A 20 22.92 8.26 -19.83
CA ASP A 20 22.08 9.46 -19.66
C ASP A 20 21.37 9.83 -20.97
N GLU A 21 22.06 9.67 -22.13
CA GLU A 21 21.47 9.90 -23.45
C GLU A 21 20.28 8.95 -23.75
N GLN A 22 20.44 7.65 -23.46
CA GLN A 22 19.39 6.66 -23.64
C GLN A 22 18.17 6.97 -22.73
N LYS A 23 18.44 7.37 -21.50
CA LYS A 23 17.40 7.76 -20.54
C LYS A 23 16.64 8.99 -21.00
N GLU A 24 17.35 10.03 -21.46
CA GLU A 24 16.70 11.25 -21.98
C GLU A 24 15.87 10.97 -23.23
N SER A 25 16.41 10.17 -24.16
CA SER A 25 15.69 9.76 -25.37
C SER A 25 14.39 9.02 -25.02
N LEU A 26 14.48 8.03 -24.12
CA LEU A 26 13.32 7.23 -23.70
C LEU A 26 12.27 8.09 -23.01
N VAL A 27 12.68 8.96 -22.08
CA VAL A 27 11.79 9.91 -21.39
C VAL A 27 11.11 10.85 -22.36
N ARG A 28 11.83 11.33 -23.38
CA ARG A 28 11.27 12.20 -24.43
C ARG A 28 10.18 11.47 -25.21
N VAL A 29 10.47 10.27 -25.74
CA VAL A 29 9.50 9.48 -26.51
C VAL A 29 8.24 9.20 -25.70
N ILE A 30 8.39 8.77 -24.45
CA ILE A 30 7.24 8.51 -23.56
C ILE A 30 6.46 9.80 -23.31
N THR A 31 7.13 10.91 -23.05
CA THR A 31 6.47 12.19 -22.80
C THR A 31 5.66 12.67 -24.01
N GLU A 32 6.22 12.52 -25.23
CA GLU A 32 5.53 12.86 -26.47
C GLU A 32 4.27 12.00 -26.69
N LYS A 33 4.37 10.67 -26.43
CA LYS A 33 3.21 9.78 -26.51
C LYS A 33 2.13 10.12 -25.49
N VAL A 34 2.50 10.41 -24.24
CA VAL A 34 1.58 10.83 -23.18
C VAL A 34 0.91 12.17 -23.54
N GLN A 35 1.62 13.11 -24.15
CA GLN A 35 1.03 14.39 -24.58
C GLN A 35 -0.03 14.20 -25.68
N LYS A 36 0.18 13.24 -26.58
CA LYS A 36 -0.73 12.92 -27.69
C LYS A 36 -1.90 12.03 -27.26
N ALA A 37 -1.81 11.37 -26.10
CA ALA A 37 -2.85 10.50 -25.60
C ALA A 37 -4.14 11.26 -25.29
N THR A 38 -5.28 10.69 -25.67
CA THR A 38 -6.62 11.25 -25.46
C THR A 38 -6.96 11.25 -23.96
N GLU A 39 -6.58 10.17 -23.27
CA GLU A 39 -6.77 10.02 -21.81
C GLU A 39 -5.42 10.06 -21.10
N LYS A 40 -5.34 10.88 -20.06
CA LYS A 40 -4.12 11.05 -19.23
C LYS A 40 -4.33 10.43 -17.86
N THR A 41 -4.89 9.22 -17.82
CA THR A 41 -4.99 8.41 -16.59
C THR A 41 -3.62 7.82 -16.22
N VAL A 42 -3.47 7.42 -14.95
CA VAL A 42 -2.24 6.78 -14.49
C VAL A 42 -2.03 5.45 -15.21
N GLU A 43 -3.12 4.72 -15.45
CA GLU A 43 -3.15 3.44 -16.16
C GLU A 43 -2.65 3.61 -17.59
N ASN A 44 -3.21 4.57 -18.33
CA ASN A 44 -2.80 4.85 -19.73
C ASN A 44 -1.32 5.27 -19.83
N ILE A 45 -0.84 6.11 -18.90
CA ILE A 45 0.59 6.47 -18.86
C ILE A 45 1.46 5.25 -18.63
N GLN A 46 1.03 4.31 -17.78
CA GLN A 46 1.76 3.07 -17.53
C GLN A 46 1.78 2.15 -18.76
N ASP A 47 0.67 2.07 -19.48
CA ASP A 47 0.57 1.29 -20.73
C ASP A 47 1.50 1.87 -21.80
N ILE A 48 1.54 3.20 -21.94
CA ILE A 48 2.48 3.88 -22.86
C ILE A 48 3.94 3.58 -22.49
N VAL A 49 4.27 3.53 -21.19
CA VAL A 49 5.63 3.16 -20.74
C VAL A 49 5.95 1.73 -21.12
N GLU A 50 5.04 0.78 -20.90
CA GLU A 50 5.21 -0.63 -21.25
C GLU A 50 5.43 -0.82 -22.74
N GLU A 51 4.55 -0.26 -23.58
CA GLU A 51 4.66 -0.31 -25.04
C GLU A 51 5.98 0.28 -25.53
N THR A 52 6.35 1.45 -25.01
CA THR A 52 7.59 2.10 -25.44
C THR A 52 8.83 1.28 -25.06
N LEU A 53 8.84 0.66 -23.88
CA LEU A 53 9.93 -0.24 -23.48
C LEU A 53 10.03 -1.45 -24.41
N MET A 54 8.89 -2.03 -24.81
CA MET A 54 8.83 -3.14 -25.75
C MET A 54 9.29 -2.74 -27.16
N GLU A 55 8.80 -1.62 -27.69
CA GLU A 55 9.18 -1.08 -29.00
C GLU A 55 10.69 -0.79 -29.11
N GLN A 56 11.30 -0.34 -28.02
CA GLN A 56 12.74 -0.07 -27.94
C GLN A 56 13.58 -1.34 -27.67
N GLY A 57 12.95 -2.52 -27.60
CA GLY A 57 13.65 -3.79 -27.39
C GLY A 57 14.03 -4.10 -25.94
N PHE A 58 13.59 -3.30 -24.96
CA PHE A 58 13.88 -3.50 -23.55
C PHE A 58 12.90 -4.50 -22.89
N TYR A 59 12.73 -5.68 -23.48
CA TYR A 59 11.74 -6.69 -23.05
C TYR A 59 11.90 -7.12 -21.60
N ALA A 60 13.11 -7.31 -21.09
CA ALA A 60 13.36 -7.71 -19.72
C ALA A 60 12.91 -6.61 -18.73
N VAL A 61 13.14 -5.35 -19.09
CA VAL A 61 12.74 -4.18 -18.29
C VAL A 61 11.23 -4.01 -18.32
N ALA A 62 10.60 -4.15 -19.50
CA ALA A 62 9.15 -4.12 -19.65
C ALA A 62 8.48 -5.20 -18.79
N LYS A 63 8.97 -6.43 -18.84
CA LYS A 63 8.50 -7.54 -17.99
C LYS A 63 8.62 -7.21 -16.50
N SER A 64 9.76 -6.69 -16.06
CA SER A 64 9.97 -6.27 -14.67
C SER A 64 9.00 -5.16 -14.25
N PHE A 65 8.75 -4.20 -15.14
CA PHE A 65 7.82 -3.11 -14.90
C PHE A 65 6.38 -3.59 -14.76
N ILE A 66 5.93 -4.48 -15.65
CA ILE A 66 4.59 -5.10 -15.62
C ILE A 66 4.39 -5.86 -14.30
N LEU A 67 5.33 -6.72 -13.92
CA LEU A 67 5.26 -7.49 -12.67
C LEU A 67 5.23 -6.58 -11.43
N TYR A 68 6.02 -5.51 -11.43
CA TYR A 68 6.01 -4.53 -10.35
C TYR A 68 4.67 -3.79 -10.25
N ARG A 69 4.12 -3.37 -11.40
CA ARG A 69 2.80 -2.72 -11.50
C ARG A 69 1.70 -3.64 -10.98
N GLN A 70 1.69 -4.89 -11.43
CA GLN A 70 0.71 -5.89 -10.99
C GLN A 70 0.79 -6.08 -9.47
N LYS A 71 1.97 -6.32 -8.92
CA LYS A 71 2.16 -6.47 -7.47
C LYS A 71 1.66 -5.25 -6.68
N ARG A 72 1.93 -4.03 -7.16
CA ARG A 72 1.43 -2.81 -6.51
C ARG A 72 -0.08 -2.68 -6.58
N SER A 73 -0.69 -3.06 -7.69
CA SER A 73 -2.15 -3.06 -7.87
C SER A 73 -2.82 -4.04 -6.91
N GLU A 74 -2.31 -5.27 -6.82
CA GLU A 74 -2.80 -6.30 -5.90
C GLU A 74 -2.73 -5.84 -4.43
N LEU A 75 -1.59 -5.28 -4.02
CA LEU A 75 -1.41 -4.76 -2.66
C LEU A 75 -2.35 -3.59 -2.35
N ARG A 76 -2.58 -2.71 -3.30
CA ARG A 76 -3.53 -1.59 -3.18
C ARG A 76 -4.97 -2.12 -3.06
N THR A 77 -5.33 -3.11 -3.86
CA THR A 77 -6.65 -3.73 -3.82
C THR A 77 -6.91 -4.41 -2.47
N ALA A 78 -5.96 -5.18 -1.94
CA ALA A 78 -6.07 -5.80 -0.62
C ALA A 78 -6.23 -4.76 0.48
N ARG A 79 -5.47 -3.65 0.41
CA ARG A 79 -5.58 -2.55 1.38
C ARG A 79 -6.95 -1.89 1.33
N ILE A 80 -7.45 -1.57 0.15
CA ILE A 80 -8.79 -0.99 -0.03
C ILE A 80 -9.87 -1.95 0.48
N ALA A 81 -9.75 -3.24 0.18
CA ALA A 81 -10.69 -4.26 0.65
C ALA A 81 -10.75 -4.32 2.18
N LEU A 82 -9.60 -4.31 2.86
CA LEU A 82 -9.54 -4.30 4.33
C LEU A 82 -10.13 -3.02 4.94
N VAL A 83 -9.82 -1.85 4.38
CA VAL A 83 -10.38 -0.56 4.81
C VAL A 83 -11.89 -0.54 4.65
N THR A 84 -12.40 -0.99 3.49
CA THR A 84 -13.84 -1.05 3.21
C THR A 84 -14.55 -2.03 4.12
N ALA A 85 -13.99 -3.24 4.30
CA ALA A 85 -14.60 -4.29 5.10
C ALA A 85 -14.60 -3.95 6.61
N THR A 86 -13.60 -3.26 7.11
CA THR A 86 -13.55 -2.79 8.51
C THR A 86 -14.41 -1.54 8.74
N GLY A 87 -14.70 -0.76 7.70
CA GLY A 87 -15.37 0.54 7.81
C GLY A 87 -14.51 1.63 8.44
N ASP A 88 -13.20 1.40 8.57
CA ASP A 88 -12.27 2.35 9.17
C ASP A 88 -11.33 2.96 8.13
N LEU A 89 -11.67 4.17 7.67
CA LEU A 89 -10.87 4.89 6.69
C LEU A 89 -9.46 5.26 7.20
N THR A 90 -9.28 5.38 8.51
CA THR A 90 -8.00 5.75 9.12
C THR A 90 -7.01 4.58 9.11
N LEU A 91 -7.50 3.35 8.94
CA LEU A 91 -6.70 2.13 8.83
C LEU A 91 -5.75 2.13 7.62
N ASP A 92 -6.09 2.85 6.55
CA ASP A 92 -5.28 2.90 5.31
C ASP A 92 -3.82 3.25 5.56
N LYS A 93 -3.55 4.27 6.36
CA LYS A 93 -2.19 4.69 6.72
C LYS A 93 -1.43 3.63 7.55
N CYS A 94 -2.14 2.92 8.42
CA CYS A 94 -1.56 1.84 9.21
C CYS A 94 -1.14 0.67 8.30
N LEU A 95 -2.01 0.25 7.40
CA LEU A 95 -1.74 -0.81 6.43
C LEU A 95 -0.63 -0.42 5.45
N GLU A 96 -0.56 0.84 5.02
CA GLU A 96 0.53 1.32 4.17
C GLU A 96 1.89 1.20 4.87
N ARG A 97 1.97 1.53 6.16
CA ARG A 97 3.21 1.36 6.96
C ARG A 97 3.57 -0.11 7.13
N ILE A 98 2.58 -0.97 7.40
CA ILE A 98 2.79 -2.42 7.47
C ILE A 98 3.38 -2.94 6.14
N GLN A 99 2.83 -2.55 5.00
CA GLN A 99 3.35 -2.95 3.68
C GLN A 99 4.78 -2.47 3.41
N LYS A 100 5.19 -1.32 3.96
CA LYS A 100 6.55 -0.79 3.78
C LYS A 100 7.58 -1.51 4.65
N ASP A 101 7.18 -1.94 5.84
CA ASP A 101 8.10 -2.50 6.83
C ASP A 101 8.19 -4.03 6.75
N PHE A 102 7.17 -4.71 6.19
CA PHE A 102 7.13 -6.15 6.01
C PHE A 102 7.04 -6.48 4.51
N LEU A 103 8.21 -6.63 3.89
CA LEU A 103 8.34 -6.76 2.43
C LEU A 103 8.30 -8.22 1.95
N GLU A 104 8.50 -9.17 2.85
CA GLU A 104 8.52 -10.59 2.54
C GLU A 104 7.11 -11.06 2.11
N PRO A 105 7.00 -11.93 1.09
CA PRO A 105 5.72 -12.33 0.50
C PRO A 105 4.71 -12.92 1.49
N GLU A 106 5.19 -13.66 2.50
CA GLU A 106 4.37 -14.26 3.54
C GLU A 106 3.60 -13.23 4.39
N TYR A 107 4.13 -12.00 4.53
CA TYR A 107 3.49 -10.91 5.28
C TYR A 107 2.64 -9.99 4.41
N SER A 108 2.26 -10.45 3.22
CA SER A 108 1.46 -9.63 2.32
C SER A 108 0.05 -9.37 2.89
N LEU A 109 -0.50 -8.20 2.59
CA LEU A 109 -1.87 -7.88 2.96
C LEU A 109 -2.91 -8.80 2.30
N ASN A 110 -2.57 -9.49 1.21
CA ASN A 110 -3.44 -10.50 0.59
C ASN A 110 -3.63 -11.68 1.55
N VAL A 111 -2.57 -12.16 2.19
CA VAL A 111 -2.63 -13.24 3.19
C VAL A 111 -3.49 -12.81 4.38
N LEU A 112 -3.23 -11.61 4.90
CA LEU A 112 -4.02 -11.04 6.00
C LEU A 112 -5.49 -10.85 5.63
N SER A 113 -5.78 -10.35 4.43
CA SER A 113 -7.14 -10.14 3.93
C SER A 113 -7.91 -11.46 3.77
N ALA A 114 -7.29 -12.48 3.19
CA ALA A 114 -7.90 -13.80 3.05
C ALA A 114 -8.25 -14.40 4.42
N LYS A 115 -7.35 -14.31 5.40
CA LYS A 115 -7.59 -14.78 6.76
C LYS A 115 -8.68 -13.97 7.46
N PHE A 116 -8.66 -12.65 7.33
CA PHE A 116 -9.68 -11.78 7.88
C PHE A 116 -11.08 -12.12 7.36
N VAL A 117 -11.23 -12.29 6.05
CA VAL A 117 -12.52 -12.66 5.45
C VAL A 117 -13.05 -13.99 5.99
N SER A 118 -12.17 -14.95 6.29
CA SER A 118 -12.57 -16.26 6.84
C SER A 118 -13.13 -16.21 8.25
N ILE A 119 -12.84 -15.16 9.02
CA ILE A 119 -13.25 -15.06 10.45
C ILE A 119 -14.14 -13.86 10.74
N SER A 120 -14.19 -12.87 9.83
CA SER A 120 -15.03 -11.68 10.01
C SER A 120 -16.50 -12.01 9.86
N LYS A 121 -17.35 -11.33 10.64
CA LYS A 121 -18.81 -11.44 10.54
C LYS A 121 -19.35 -10.20 9.82
N PRO A 122 -20.14 -10.36 8.74
CA PRO A 122 -20.83 -9.24 8.12
C PRO A 122 -21.68 -8.47 9.13
N SER A 123 -21.83 -7.17 8.94
CA SER A 123 -22.68 -6.28 9.77
C SER A 123 -22.28 -6.12 11.24
N SER A 124 -21.06 -6.45 11.63
CA SER A 124 -20.53 -6.14 12.95
C SER A 124 -20.00 -4.70 13.03
N SER A 125 -19.84 -4.19 14.26
CA SER A 125 -19.30 -2.84 14.47
C SER A 125 -17.88 -2.69 13.93
N VAL A 126 -17.45 -1.44 13.66
CA VAL A 126 -16.05 -1.15 13.26
C VAL A 126 -15.04 -1.72 14.26
N ASN A 127 -15.33 -1.62 15.55
CA ASN A 127 -14.47 -2.19 16.60
C ASN A 127 -14.41 -3.72 16.56
N ASP A 128 -15.52 -4.40 16.24
CA ASP A 128 -15.54 -5.86 16.09
C ASP A 128 -14.79 -6.29 14.82
N GLN A 129 -14.91 -5.53 13.74
CA GLN A 129 -14.14 -5.77 12.52
C GLN A 129 -12.64 -5.60 12.76
N LEU A 130 -12.22 -4.54 13.47
CA LEU A 130 -10.82 -4.35 13.86
C LEU A 130 -10.33 -5.49 14.78
N ASN A 131 -11.16 -5.96 15.73
CA ASN A 131 -10.82 -7.15 16.53
C ASN A 131 -10.63 -8.40 15.68
N SER A 132 -11.50 -8.60 14.68
CA SER A 132 -11.37 -9.72 13.73
C SER A 132 -10.09 -9.62 12.91
N LEU A 133 -9.71 -8.40 12.50
CA LEU A 133 -8.46 -8.17 11.76
C LEU A 133 -7.22 -8.45 12.63
N ILE A 134 -7.23 -8.00 13.89
CA ILE A 134 -6.16 -8.28 14.86
C ILE A 134 -6.07 -9.80 15.09
N LYS A 135 -7.22 -10.46 15.31
CA LYS A 135 -7.30 -11.91 15.48
C LYS A 135 -6.75 -12.65 14.26
N ALA A 136 -7.06 -12.19 13.04
CA ALA A 136 -6.52 -12.76 11.81
C ALA A 136 -4.99 -12.71 11.79
N ALA A 137 -4.39 -11.59 12.18
CA ALA A 137 -2.95 -11.46 12.27
C ALA A 137 -2.35 -12.37 13.36
N CYS A 138 -2.99 -12.48 14.54
CA CYS A 138 -2.56 -13.40 15.60
C CYS A 138 -2.60 -14.87 15.13
N GLU A 139 -3.66 -15.29 14.43
CA GLU A 139 -3.79 -16.67 13.93
C GLU A 139 -2.83 -17.00 12.76
N LEU A 140 -2.30 -15.99 12.08
CA LEU A 140 -1.27 -16.14 11.06
C LEU A 140 0.14 -16.21 11.67
N THR A 141 0.31 -15.94 12.96
CA THR A 141 1.60 -16.03 13.64
C THR A 141 1.99 -17.51 13.77
N THR A 142 3.08 -17.90 13.11
CA THR A 142 3.64 -19.25 13.12
C THR A 142 5.15 -19.20 13.27
N GLN A 143 5.78 -20.34 13.45
CA GLN A 143 7.27 -20.43 13.48
C GLN A 143 7.89 -19.95 12.16
N THR A 144 7.21 -20.17 11.03
CA THR A 144 7.66 -19.72 9.70
C THR A 144 7.29 -18.28 9.38
N ALA A 145 6.30 -17.71 10.07
CA ALA A 145 5.84 -16.34 9.88
C ALA A 145 5.66 -15.59 11.24
N PRO A 146 6.72 -15.45 12.05
CA PRO A 146 6.61 -14.90 13.41
C PRO A 146 6.28 -13.39 13.42
N LYS A 147 6.64 -12.65 12.38
CA LYS A 147 6.42 -11.20 12.34
C LYS A 147 4.93 -10.77 12.27
N PHE A 148 4.00 -11.71 12.06
CA PHE A 148 2.58 -11.41 12.19
C PHE A 148 2.19 -10.95 13.60
N GLU A 149 2.94 -11.35 14.64
CA GLU A 149 2.79 -10.80 15.98
C GLU A 149 2.99 -9.28 16.01
N MET A 150 4.02 -8.78 15.32
CA MET A 150 4.29 -7.33 15.20
C MET A 150 3.19 -6.63 14.40
N ILE A 151 2.67 -7.28 13.36
CA ILE A 151 1.55 -6.75 12.56
C ILE A 151 0.30 -6.65 13.44
N ALA A 152 -0.01 -7.69 14.23
CA ALA A 152 -1.11 -7.69 15.20
C ALA A 152 -0.96 -6.56 16.23
N GLY A 153 0.25 -6.36 16.77
CA GLY A 153 0.56 -5.27 17.69
C GLY A 153 0.32 -3.88 17.08
N ARG A 154 0.70 -3.67 15.81
CA ARG A 154 0.43 -2.40 15.10
C ARG A 154 -1.05 -2.15 14.86
N LEU A 155 -1.81 -3.18 14.51
CA LEU A 155 -3.25 -3.09 14.34
C LEU A 155 -3.97 -2.81 15.67
N LEU A 156 -3.50 -3.42 16.76
CA LEU A 156 -3.99 -3.16 18.11
C LEU A 156 -3.72 -1.71 18.54
N ALA A 157 -2.51 -1.21 18.32
CA ALA A 157 -2.15 0.17 18.60
C ALA A 157 -3.00 1.15 17.77
N HIS A 158 -3.21 0.86 16.48
CA HIS A 158 -4.10 1.65 15.62
C HIS A 158 -5.53 1.72 16.20
N LYS A 159 -6.12 0.58 16.59
CA LYS A 159 -7.45 0.53 17.19
C LYS A 159 -7.50 1.34 18.48
N PHE A 160 -6.48 1.24 19.32
CA PHE A 160 -6.40 2.01 20.58
C PHE A 160 -6.37 3.52 20.30
N HIS A 161 -5.49 3.98 19.42
CA HIS A 161 -5.42 5.40 19.05
C HIS A 161 -6.73 5.92 18.45
N ARG A 162 -7.36 5.15 17.56
CA ARG A 162 -8.65 5.50 17.00
C ARG A 162 -9.73 5.67 18.07
N ASN A 163 -9.83 4.75 19.02
CA ASN A 163 -10.82 4.82 20.08
C ASN A 163 -10.56 6.00 21.02
N LEU A 164 -9.28 6.24 21.35
CA LEU A 164 -8.86 7.40 22.13
C LEU A 164 -9.22 8.71 21.42
N GLU A 165 -8.98 8.82 20.12
CA GLU A 165 -9.36 10.00 19.34
C GLU A 165 -10.88 10.25 19.33
N ILE A 166 -11.68 9.17 19.25
CA ILE A 166 -13.14 9.26 19.32
C ILE A 166 -13.56 9.76 20.70
N GLU A 167 -13.01 9.24 21.78
CA GLU A 167 -13.34 9.69 23.15
C GLU A 167 -12.92 11.14 23.36
N LEU A 168 -11.71 11.51 22.97
CA LEU A 168 -11.22 12.89 23.06
C LEU A 168 -12.03 13.88 22.20
N SER A 169 -12.61 13.43 21.10
CA SER A 169 -13.46 14.27 20.26
C SER A 169 -14.82 14.58 20.88
N LYS A 170 -15.31 13.71 21.77
CA LYS A 170 -16.55 13.93 22.53
C LYS A 170 -16.38 14.98 23.64
N LEU A 171 -15.15 15.17 24.09
CA LEU A 171 -14.82 16.18 25.07
C LEU A 171 -14.61 17.50 24.31
N THR A 172 -15.26 18.57 24.75
CA THR A 172 -15.12 19.91 24.17
C THR A 172 -13.75 20.55 24.49
N LEU A 173 -12.69 19.74 24.47
CA LEU A 173 -11.34 20.16 24.81
C LEU A 173 -10.74 20.98 23.66
N ARG A 174 -10.30 22.18 23.96
CA ARG A 174 -9.68 23.11 23.03
C ARG A 174 -8.15 23.02 23.15
N GLY A 175 -7.54 22.40 22.16
CA GLY A 175 -6.09 22.39 22.05
C GLY A 175 -5.40 21.15 22.65
N PHE A 176 -4.10 21.08 22.41
CA PHE A 176 -3.24 19.95 22.80
C PHE A 176 -3.09 19.82 24.33
N TYR A 177 -2.94 20.94 25.02
CA TYR A 177 -2.71 20.97 26.47
C TYR A 177 -3.93 20.46 27.25
N ASP A 178 -5.14 20.83 26.85
CA ASP A 178 -6.36 20.35 27.50
C ASP A 178 -6.52 18.84 27.36
N LYS A 179 -6.18 18.31 26.18
CA LYS A 179 -6.17 16.84 25.92
C LYS A 179 -5.11 16.13 26.76
N LEU A 180 -3.93 16.75 26.93
CA LEU A 180 -2.86 16.19 27.74
C LEU A 180 -3.23 16.12 29.21
N ILE A 181 -3.81 17.19 29.78
CA ILE A 181 -4.27 17.23 31.17
C ILE A 181 -5.32 16.13 31.41
N TYR A 182 -6.31 16.00 30.53
CA TYR A 182 -7.33 14.96 30.63
C TYR A 182 -6.75 13.53 30.67
N LEU A 183 -5.64 13.29 30.00
CA LEU A 183 -4.99 11.96 29.95
C LEU A 183 -4.10 11.70 31.18
N THR A 184 -3.82 12.71 32.00
CA THR A 184 -2.96 12.59 33.18
C THR A 184 -3.74 12.59 34.49
N GLU A 185 -5.03 12.89 34.50
CA GLU A 185 -5.98 12.72 35.58
C GLU A 185 -6.64 11.31 35.56
#